data_dcc6c768b40747c485cdc048fd6c1545
#
_entry.id   dcc6c768b40747c485cdc048fd6c1545
#
_cell.length_a   1.000
_cell.length_b   1.000
_cell.length_c   1.000
_cell.angle_alpha   90.00
_cell.angle_beta   90.00
_cell.angle_gamma   90.00
#
_symmetry.space_group_name_H-M   'P 1'
#
loop_
_entity.id
_entity.type
_entity.pdbx_description
1 polymer ?
#
loop_
_entity_poly.entity_id
_entity_poly.type
_entity_poly.pdbx_seq_one_letter_code
_entity_poly.pdbx_strand_id
1 'polypeptide(L)'
;MRSEEIRPATAADVPAVKAVTDAAYTPYVERIGRAPLPMGADHAANVAAGKVYVTGDPAGGAVAGLVVVEAFADHLFLDSIAVRPDARGSGVGRRLLHFVEAHARALGLPEVRLYTHVLMWENQKIYPRYGYELVGRRVDGPYERLHYRKRLD
;
A
#
# COMPACT_ATOMS: atom_id res chain seq x y z
N MET A 1 -10.39 -3.86 21.49
CA MET A 1 -9.48 -3.69 20.33
C MET A 1 -9.55 -2.26 19.84
N ARG A 2 -8.45 -1.66 19.58
CA ARG A 2 -8.41 -0.30 19.03
C ARG A 2 -8.77 -0.30 17.56
N SER A 3 -9.57 0.66 17.11
CA SER A 3 -9.95 0.79 15.70
C SER A 3 -8.75 1.08 14.78
N GLU A 4 -7.68 1.65 15.33
CA GLU A 4 -6.45 1.98 14.61
C GLU A 4 -5.44 0.84 14.53
N GLU A 5 -5.72 -0.31 15.13
CA GLU A 5 -4.86 -1.47 15.00
C GLU A 5 -4.87 -1.98 13.57
N ILE A 6 -3.70 -2.42 13.12
CA ILE A 6 -3.57 -3.03 11.80
C ILE A 6 -3.74 -4.54 11.97
N ARG A 7 -4.67 -5.10 11.22
CA ARG A 7 -5.03 -6.51 11.30
C ARG A 7 -5.20 -7.12 9.92
N PRO A 8 -5.12 -8.46 9.80
CA PRO A 8 -5.45 -9.12 8.54
C PRO A 8 -6.90 -8.81 8.14
N ALA A 9 -7.12 -8.55 6.87
CA ALA A 9 -8.46 -8.36 6.34
C ALA A 9 -9.19 -9.70 6.29
N THR A 10 -10.51 -9.64 6.54
CA THR A 10 -11.39 -10.80 6.42
C THR A 10 -12.30 -10.64 5.20
N ALA A 11 -13.02 -11.71 4.85
CA ALA A 11 -13.97 -11.65 3.73
C ALA A 11 -14.99 -10.51 3.89
N ALA A 12 -15.39 -10.19 5.11
CA ALA A 12 -16.32 -9.09 5.39
C ALA A 12 -15.72 -7.71 5.06
N ASP A 13 -14.41 -7.60 5.01
CA ASP A 13 -13.71 -6.35 4.70
C ASP A 13 -13.57 -6.09 3.19
N VAL A 14 -13.82 -7.07 2.34
CA VAL A 14 -13.55 -6.94 0.89
C VAL A 14 -14.24 -5.72 0.26
N PRO A 15 -15.54 -5.44 0.52
CA PRO A 15 -16.15 -4.24 -0.03
C PRO A 15 -15.46 -2.94 0.41
N ALA A 16 -15.03 -2.86 1.68
CA ALA A 16 -14.33 -1.69 2.19
C ALA A 16 -12.93 -1.57 1.58
N VAL A 17 -12.22 -2.68 1.40
CA VAL A 17 -10.91 -2.71 0.75
C VAL A 17 -11.03 -2.13 -0.66
N LYS A 18 -12.01 -2.58 -1.44
CA LYS A 18 -12.25 -2.06 -2.78
C LYS A 18 -12.60 -0.57 -2.74
N ALA A 19 -13.50 -0.17 -1.87
CA ALA A 19 -13.94 1.23 -1.80
C ALA A 19 -12.80 2.18 -1.42
N VAL A 20 -11.97 1.82 -0.45
CA VAL A 20 -10.82 2.63 -0.03
C VAL A 20 -9.77 2.70 -1.13
N THR A 21 -9.48 1.57 -1.78
CA THR A 21 -8.54 1.53 -2.91
C THR A 21 -9.02 2.44 -4.04
N ASP A 22 -10.27 2.29 -4.45
CA ASP A 22 -10.83 3.11 -5.54
C ASP A 22 -10.79 4.60 -5.18
N ALA A 23 -11.19 4.96 -3.97
CA ALA A 23 -11.19 6.35 -3.52
C ALA A 23 -9.78 6.95 -3.50
N ALA A 24 -8.78 6.18 -3.06
CA ALA A 24 -7.41 6.64 -2.97
C ALA A 24 -6.77 6.84 -4.36
N TYR A 25 -7.09 5.96 -5.31
CA TYR A 25 -6.45 5.99 -6.64
C TYR A 25 -7.25 6.74 -7.71
N THR A 26 -8.53 7.01 -7.51
CA THR A 26 -9.37 7.73 -8.47
C THR A 26 -8.73 9.05 -8.97
N PRO A 27 -8.12 9.89 -8.12
CA PRO A 27 -7.49 11.12 -8.60
C PRO A 27 -6.39 10.91 -9.63
N TYR A 28 -5.80 9.73 -9.68
CA TYR A 28 -4.71 9.43 -10.61
C TYR A 28 -5.20 8.89 -11.95
N VAL A 29 -6.46 8.46 -12.06
CA VAL A 29 -7.02 7.91 -13.32
C VAL A 29 -6.89 8.93 -14.45
N GLU A 30 -7.30 10.17 -14.19
CA GLU A 30 -7.23 11.24 -15.19
C GLU A 30 -5.78 11.62 -15.48
N ARG A 31 -4.96 11.76 -14.44
CA ARG A 31 -3.55 12.15 -14.57
C ARG A 31 -2.74 11.14 -15.38
N ILE A 32 -2.96 9.85 -15.14
CA ILE A 32 -2.24 8.77 -15.82
C ILE A 32 -2.87 8.44 -17.17
N GLY A 33 -4.17 8.69 -17.32
CA GLY A 33 -4.91 8.37 -18.54
C GLY A 33 -5.52 6.97 -18.55
N ARG A 34 -5.43 6.25 -17.43
CA ARG A 34 -6.04 4.93 -17.21
C ARG A 34 -6.05 4.59 -15.74
N ALA A 35 -6.83 3.58 -15.37
CA ALA A 35 -6.92 3.16 -14.00
C ALA A 35 -5.58 2.54 -13.53
N PRO A 36 -5.02 2.97 -12.38
CA PRO A 36 -3.90 2.27 -11.76
C PRO A 36 -4.25 0.82 -11.46
N LEU A 37 -3.25 -0.07 -11.53
CA LEU A 37 -3.46 -1.51 -11.38
C LEU A 37 -4.18 -1.92 -10.09
N PRO A 38 -3.92 -1.29 -8.92
CA PRO A 38 -4.63 -1.68 -7.69
C PRO A 38 -6.15 -1.57 -7.79
N MET A 39 -6.68 -0.68 -8.63
CA MET A 39 -8.13 -0.52 -8.80
C MET A 39 -8.77 -1.74 -9.48
N GLY A 40 -8.01 -2.49 -10.28
CA GLY A 40 -8.47 -3.70 -10.95
C GLY A 40 -8.06 -4.99 -10.25
N ALA A 41 -7.49 -4.93 -9.05
CA ALA A 41 -7.02 -6.11 -8.34
C ALA A 41 -8.19 -6.99 -7.89
N ASP A 42 -7.94 -8.30 -7.81
CA ASP A 42 -8.87 -9.25 -7.21
C ASP A 42 -8.74 -9.19 -5.68
N HIS A 43 -9.48 -8.27 -5.07
CA HIS A 43 -9.38 -8.02 -3.63
C HIS A 43 -9.79 -9.24 -2.81
N ALA A 44 -10.82 -9.97 -3.25
CA ALA A 44 -11.26 -11.17 -2.54
C ALA A 44 -10.17 -12.24 -2.53
N ALA A 45 -9.50 -12.46 -3.67
CA ALA A 45 -8.41 -13.43 -3.75
C ALA A 45 -7.23 -13.00 -2.89
N ASN A 46 -6.88 -11.72 -2.89
CA ASN A 46 -5.79 -11.18 -2.07
C ASN A 46 -6.08 -11.33 -0.58
N VAL A 47 -7.30 -11.07 -0.16
CA VAL A 47 -7.73 -11.26 1.24
C VAL A 47 -7.65 -12.73 1.61
N ALA A 48 -8.17 -13.62 0.77
CA ALA A 48 -8.14 -15.06 1.02
C ALA A 48 -6.71 -15.60 1.11
N ALA A 49 -5.79 -15.00 0.36
CA ALA A 49 -4.36 -15.38 0.38
C ALA A 49 -3.59 -14.80 1.57
N GLY A 50 -4.22 -14.00 2.43
CA GLY A 50 -3.56 -13.39 3.59
C GLY A 50 -2.64 -12.23 3.25
N LYS A 51 -2.83 -11.59 2.11
CA LYS A 51 -1.97 -10.51 1.63
C LYS A 51 -2.42 -9.13 2.05
N VAL A 52 -3.63 -8.97 2.58
CA VAL A 52 -4.24 -7.66 2.86
C VAL A 52 -4.33 -7.42 4.36
N TYR A 53 -3.86 -6.26 4.79
CA TYR A 53 -3.97 -5.78 6.17
C TYR A 53 -4.70 -4.45 6.16
N VAL A 54 -5.62 -4.28 7.10
CA VAL A 54 -6.47 -3.09 7.19
C VAL A 54 -6.33 -2.42 8.54
N THR A 55 -6.59 -1.13 8.58
CA THR A 55 -6.64 -0.36 9.83
C THR A 55 -7.90 0.50 9.83
N GLY A 56 -8.48 0.69 11.03
CA GLY A 56 -9.66 1.50 11.20
C GLY A 56 -9.38 2.99 11.28
N ASP A 57 -10.44 3.75 11.17
CA ASP A 57 -10.43 5.20 11.40
C ASP A 57 -10.18 5.45 12.89
N PRO A 58 -9.22 6.32 13.27
CA PRO A 58 -9.02 6.68 14.68
C PRO A 58 -10.28 7.25 15.36
N ALA A 59 -11.17 7.88 14.57
CA ALA A 59 -12.42 8.46 15.06
C ALA A 59 -13.58 7.46 15.07
N GLY A 60 -13.43 6.28 14.48
CA GLY A 60 -14.50 5.28 14.38
C GLY A 60 -13.96 3.94 13.87
N GLY A 61 -14.81 2.94 13.71
CA GLY A 61 -14.41 1.59 13.36
C GLY A 61 -14.28 1.27 11.87
N ALA A 62 -14.65 2.20 10.98
CA ALA A 62 -14.60 1.96 9.54
C ALA A 62 -13.16 1.84 9.03
N VAL A 63 -12.93 1.03 7.99
CA VAL A 63 -11.61 0.91 7.38
C VAL A 63 -11.18 2.25 6.82
N ALA A 64 -10.03 2.73 7.28
CA ALA A 64 -9.44 4.00 6.86
C ALA A 64 -8.26 3.81 5.91
N GLY A 65 -7.61 2.67 5.95
CA GLY A 65 -6.47 2.39 5.10
C GLY A 65 -6.14 0.91 5.05
N LEU A 66 -5.31 0.56 4.09
CA LEU A 66 -4.90 -0.82 3.86
C LEU A 66 -3.56 -0.90 3.17
N VAL A 67 -2.93 -2.06 3.30
CA VAL A 67 -1.77 -2.43 2.48
C VAL A 67 -2.03 -3.82 1.89
N VAL A 68 -1.48 -4.04 0.70
CA VAL A 68 -1.38 -5.36 0.08
C VAL A 68 0.11 -5.67 -0.03
N VAL A 69 0.50 -6.80 0.55
CA VAL A 69 1.92 -7.20 0.60
C VAL A 69 2.08 -8.63 0.10
N GLU A 70 3.26 -8.92 -0.43
CA GLU A 70 3.60 -10.27 -0.85
C GLU A 70 5.05 -10.56 -0.45
N ALA A 71 5.25 -11.69 0.23
CA ALA A 71 6.58 -12.10 0.66
C ALA A 71 7.28 -12.91 -0.43
N PHE A 72 8.50 -12.51 -0.75
CA PHE A 72 9.41 -13.23 -1.63
C PHE A 72 10.59 -13.75 -0.81
N ALA A 73 11.49 -14.51 -1.44
CA ALA A 73 12.59 -15.14 -0.71
C ALA A 73 13.53 -14.12 -0.03
N ASP A 74 13.69 -12.95 -0.60
CA ASP A 74 14.68 -11.95 -0.19
C ASP A 74 14.09 -10.56 0.11
N HIS A 75 12.77 -10.40 0.03
CA HIS A 75 12.15 -9.11 0.32
C HIS A 75 10.65 -9.25 0.54
N LEU A 76 10.07 -8.27 1.20
CA LEU A 76 8.62 -8.07 1.24
C LEU A 76 8.26 -7.01 0.19
N PHE A 77 7.35 -7.37 -0.71
CA PHE A 77 6.87 -6.43 -1.72
C PHE A 77 5.59 -5.76 -1.25
N LEU A 78 5.62 -4.42 -1.21
CA LEU A 78 4.43 -3.61 -0.96
C LEU A 78 3.75 -3.35 -2.30
N ASP A 79 2.71 -4.14 -2.59
CA ASP A 79 1.99 -4.09 -3.85
C ASP A 79 1.10 -2.85 -3.96
N SER A 80 0.39 -2.52 -2.88
CA SER A 80 -0.36 -1.27 -2.81
C SER A 80 -0.52 -0.80 -1.38
N ILE A 81 -0.69 0.52 -1.24
CA ILE A 81 -1.05 1.19 0.01
C ILE A 81 -2.12 2.21 -0.34
N ALA A 82 -3.21 2.19 0.40
CA ALA A 82 -4.32 3.10 0.17
C ALA A 82 -4.82 3.66 1.49
N VAL A 83 -5.06 4.97 1.52
CA VAL A 83 -5.64 5.67 2.66
C VAL A 83 -6.86 6.40 2.17
N ARG A 84 -7.97 6.25 2.88
CA ARG A 84 -9.21 6.97 2.56
C ARG A 84 -8.91 8.47 2.53
N PRO A 85 -9.37 9.21 1.49
CA PRO A 85 -8.99 10.63 1.34
C PRO A 85 -9.28 11.49 2.57
N ASP A 86 -10.39 11.25 3.27
CA ASP A 86 -10.76 12.01 4.47
C ASP A 86 -9.97 11.60 5.72
N ALA A 87 -9.18 10.54 5.65
CA ALA A 87 -8.28 10.11 6.72
C ALA A 87 -6.83 10.55 6.51
N ARG A 88 -6.55 11.24 5.41
CA ARG A 88 -5.21 11.75 5.14
C ARG A 88 -4.81 12.80 6.18
N GLY A 89 -3.52 12.82 6.54
CA GLY A 89 -3.02 13.73 7.56
C GLY A 89 -3.23 13.25 8.99
N SER A 90 -3.89 12.10 9.19
CA SER A 90 -4.12 11.53 10.53
C SER A 90 -3.06 10.52 10.96
N GLY A 91 -2.05 10.29 10.14
CA GLY A 91 -0.97 9.34 10.43
C GLY A 91 -1.24 7.90 10.00
N VAL A 92 -2.35 7.64 9.32
CA VAL A 92 -2.72 6.28 8.87
C VAL A 92 -1.67 5.72 7.91
N GLY A 93 -1.28 6.48 6.90
CA GLY A 93 -0.28 6.02 5.91
C GLY A 93 1.07 5.73 6.56
N ARG A 94 1.50 6.57 7.48
CA ARG A 94 2.74 6.39 8.23
C ARG A 94 2.71 5.10 9.05
N ARG A 95 1.62 4.85 9.76
CA ARG A 95 1.47 3.63 10.54
C ARG A 95 1.48 2.38 9.65
N LEU A 96 0.85 2.47 8.47
CA LEU A 96 0.85 1.37 7.51
C LEU A 96 2.26 1.07 6.99
N LEU A 97 3.04 2.09 6.66
CA LEU A 97 4.43 1.88 6.22
C LEU A 97 5.28 1.26 7.33
N HIS A 98 5.15 1.74 8.57
CA HIS A 98 5.85 1.15 9.71
C HIS A 98 5.44 -0.31 9.93
N PHE A 99 4.16 -0.61 9.78
CA PHE A 99 3.67 -1.99 9.86
C PHE A 99 4.34 -2.89 8.81
N VAL A 100 4.42 -2.43 7.56
CA VAL A 100 5.04 -3.21 6.48
C VAL A 100 6.49 -3.54 6.82
N GLU A 101 7.24 -2.59 7.36
CA GLU A 101 8.63 -2.81 7.75
C GLU A 101 8.74 -3.77 8.93
N ALA A 102 7.88 -3.62 9.94
CA ALA A 102 7.84 -4.53 11.08
C ALA A 102 7.45 -5.95 10.64
N HIS A 103 6.52 -6.06 9.71
CA HIS A 103 6.09 -7.34 9.16
C HIS A 103 7.22 -8.03 8.40
N ALA A 104 7.97 -7.28 7.59
CA ALA A 104 9.15 -7.81 6.90
C ALA A 104 10.19 -8.33 7.90
N ARG A 105 10.45 -7.57 8.97
CA ARG A 105 11.39 -8.01 10.02
C ARG A 105 10.90 -9.28 10.71
N ALA A 106 9.61 -9.36 11.01
CA ALA A 106 9.03 -10.55 11.64
C ALA A 106 9.14 -11.80 10.75
N LEU A 107 9.14 -11.61 9.43
CA LEU A 107 9.33 -12.70 8.47
C LEU A 107 10.81 -13.01 8.20
N GLY A 108 11.73 -12.25 8.78
CA GLY A 108 13.15 -12.42 8.55
C GLY A 108 13.62 -11.90 7.18
N LEU A 109 12.84 -11.01 6.57
CA LEU A 109 13.18 -10.47 5.24
C LEU A 109 14.02 -9.20 5.40
N PRO A 110 15.11 -9.06 4.60
CA PRO A 110 16.08 -7.99 4.80
C PRO A 110 15.66 -6.64 4.22
N GLU A 111 14.64 -6.59 3.39
CA GLU A 111 14.24 -5.33 2.75
C GLU A 111 12.78 -5.33 2.33
N VAL A 112 12.26 -4.11 2.16
CA VAL A 112 10.95 -3.85 1.55
C VAL A 112 11.18 -3.23 0.18
N ARG A 113 10.44 -3.69 -0.81
CA ARG A 113 10.44 -3.12 -2.17
C ARG A 113 9.05 -2.67 -2.54
N LEU A 114 8.99 -1.63 -3.35
CA LEU A 114 7.74 -1.11 -3.91
C LEU A 114 8.03 -0.43 -5.24
N TYR A 115 6.97 -0.18 -6.01
CA TYR A 115 7.05 0.74 -7.13
C TYR A 115 5.89 1.73 -7.08
N THR A 116 6.06 2.87 -7.77
CA THR A 116 5.02 3.85 -7.94
C THR A 116 5.06 4.37 -9.38
N HIS A 117 3.92 4.79 -9.91
CA HIS A 117 3.86 5.37 -11.24
C HIS A 117 4.62 6.71 -11.27
N VAL A 118 5.32 6.99 -12.37
CA VAL A 118 6.09 8.23 -12.51
C VAL A 118 5.24 9.49 -12.35
N LEU A 119 3.94 9.42 -12.66
CA LEU A 119 3.03 10.54 -12.53
C LEU A 119 2.42 10.68 -11.13
N MET A 120 2.72 9.79 -10.21
CA MET A 120 2.36 9.93 -8.81
C MET A 120 3.43 10.72 -8.07
N TRP A 121 3.52 12.00 -8.38
CA TRP A 121 4.59 12.89 -7.92
C TRP A 121 4.72 12.97 -6.41
N GLU A 122 3.60 12.89 -5.72
CA GLU A 122 3.56 12.96 -4.26
C GLU A 122 4.37 11.82 -3.62
N ASN A 123 4.29 10.64 -4.21
CA ASN A 123 4.98 9.45 -3.72
C ASN A 123 6.50 9.58 -3.87
N GLN A 124 6.96 10.29 -4.90
CA GLN A 124 8.39 10.51 -5.12
C GLN A 124 9.00 11.40 -4.05
N LYS A 125 8.19 12.16 -3.32
CA LYS A 125 8.63 12.96 -2.17
C LYS A 125 8.47 12.20 -0.87
N ILE A 126 7.43 11.35 -0.77
CA ILE A 126 7.08 10.65 0.47
C ILE A 126 8.05 9.50 0.74
N TYR A 127 8.28 8.61 -0.22
CA TYR A 127 9.08 7.41 0.03
C TYR A 127 10.53 7.71 0.44
N PRO A 128 11.25 8.64 -0.19
CA PRO A 128 12.59 8.99 0.28
C PRO A 128 12.63 9.49 1.72
N ARG A 129 11.59 10.18 2.18
CA ARG A 129 11.51 10.64 3.58
C ARG A 129 11.45 9.48 4.58
N TYR A 130 10.94 8.34 4.16
CA TYR A 130 10.86 7.14 5.00
C TYR A 130 12.03 6.19 4.79
N GLY A 131 13.07 6.64 4.09
CA GLY A 131 14.30 5.89 3.92
C GLY A 131 14.32 4.98 2.70
N TYR A 132 13.35 5.09 1.81
CA TYR A 132 13.35 4.33 0.56
C TYR A 132 14.26 4.99 -0.46
N GLU A 133 15.07 4.18 -1.15
CA GLU A 133 15.95 4.65 -2.20
C GLU A 133 15.44 4.25 -3.58
N LEU A 134 15.57 5.15 -4.53
CA LEU A 134 15.22 4.87 -5.93
C LEU A 134 16.28 3.94 -6.52
N VAL A 135 15.84 2.78 -7.01
CA VAL A 135 16.77 1.79 -7.57
C VAL A 135 16.59 1.56 -9.06
N GLY A 136 15.53 2.09 -9.66
CA GLY A 136 15.34 1.95 -11.10
C GLY A 136 14.06 2.54 -11.61
N ARG A 137 14.00 2.66 -12.94
CA ARG A 137 12.83 3.10 -13.68
C ARG A 137 12.54 2.07 -14.75
N ARG A 138 11.29 1.62 -14.84
CA ARG A 138 10.90 0.56 -15.78
C ARG A 138 9.58 0.91 -16.45
N VAL A 139 9.44 0.43 -17.69
CA VAL A 139 8.18 0.51 -18.44
C VAL A 139 7.58 -0.89 -18.45
N ASP A 140 6.39 -1.03 -17.87
CA ASP A 140 5.65 -2.29 -17.81
C ASP A 140 4.33 -2.08 -18.56
N GLY A 141 4.28 -2.50 -19.86
CA GLY A 141 3.13 -2.26 -20.70
C GLY A 141 2.86 -0.75 -20.84
N PRO A 142 1.65 -0.28 -20.48
CA PRO A 142 1.31 1.14 -20.57
C PRO A 142 1.77 1.95 -19.35
N TYR A 143 2.45 1.33 -18.39
CA TYR A 143 2.82 1.98 -17.14
C TYR A 143 4.31 2.22 -17.08
N GLU A 144 4.69 3.44 -16.73
CA GLU A 144 6.07 3.79 -16.43
C GLU A 144 6.22 3.94 -14.93
N ARG A 145 7.15 3.20 -14.32
CA ARG A 145 7.24 3.04 -12.88
C ARG A 145 8.62 3.33 -12.36
N LEU A 146 8.64 3.91 -11.15
CA LEU A 146 9.85 4.08 -10.33
C LEU A 146 9.87 2.99 -9.27
N HIS A 147 10.98 2.29 -9.16
CA HIS A 147 11.18 1.20 -8.21
C HIS A 147 12.04 1.68 -7.05
N TYR A 148 11.57 1.40 -5.83
CA TYR A 148 12.21 1.79 -4.58
C TYR A 148 12.45 0.57 -3.72
N ARG A 149 13.47 0.68 -2.86
CA ARG A 149 13.69 -0.30 -1.80
C ARG A 149 14.12 0.38 -0.52
N LYS A 150 13.86 -0.26 0.60
CA LYS A 150 14.42 0.11 1.91
C LYS A 150 15.03 -1.13 2.54
N ARG A 151 16.31 -1.08 2.81
CA ARG A 151 16.99 -2.13 3.55
C ARG A 151 16.68 -1.98 5.03
N LEU A 152 16.41 -3.11 5.68
CA LEU A 152 16.10 -3.16 7.10
C LEU A 152 17.31 -3.68 7.86
N ASP A 153 17.51 -3.12 9.02
CA ASP A 153 18.59 -3.52 9.93
C ASP A 153 18.11 -4.46 11.03
#